data_9893daa1e1158d49f07b0fa1f78bd2ba
#
_entry.id   9893daa1e1158d49f07b0fa1f78bd2ba
#
_cell.length_a   1.000
_cell.length_b   1.000
_cell.length_c   1.000
_cell.angle_alpha   90.00
_cell.angle_beta   90.00
_cell.angle_gamma   90.00
#
_symmetry.space_group_name_H-M   'P 1'
#
loop_
_entity.id
_entity.type
_entity.pdbx_description
1 polymer ?
#
loop_
_entity_poly.entity_id
_entity_poly.type
_entity_poly.pdbx_seq_one_letter_code
_entity_poly.pdbx_strand_id
1 'polypeptide(L)'
;MQHPTPHSPPLPTPDREPRKTMAYSTTTPAKEQDIVDGLITFLNEAWTSFHAVHASATRLRAAGFTELQEGAPWSLAAGGKYFFTRNMTTIVAFAVGGRFNPAQPRSESGFTIIGAHTDSPCPKLKPVSKLTKSGYLALSVVGYGGGLWHTWFDRDLTLAGRVLVRRPDGRTTAELVRINRPILRIPNLAIHLQSDEERRGFAPNLQTQFPPVLASEVKAQLLAAATTAAAAAAAATADKKKEEEEAGKEGEGGAISKKQKTEGGEPQWASLDQQHHPLLLQLLAEELGEGVLVDSIVDFELQLCDTQPSAVGGALREFVFSGRLDNLASSYQALTALIHSCQAEGALEEEVNVRLVALFDHEEIGSMSAQGANSSLLPETLRRITATCSAPPPAAALEDALAQALRRSFIVSADMAHALHPNYDNKHDPGLAPKMHGGLVLKHNVNQRYATNAVTAHVFRELGRRFAKVPFQEFAVKADSRCGSTIGPLVAGLTGVRTVDVGSPQWAMHSVRETMATSDVWFGYLHFKAVLESFPVVAKDCKEAMDR
;
A
#
# COMPACT_ATOMS: atom_id res chain seq x y z
N MET A 1 -64.39 25.14 -55.29
CA MET A 1 -63.42 24.69 -56.34
C MET A 1 -62.05 24.74 -55.67
N GLN A 2 -61.54 23.60 -55.23
CA GLN A 2 -60.22 23.47 -54.64
C GLN A 2 -59.25 22.94 -55.71
N HIS A 3 -58.13 23.66 -55.89
CA HIS A 3 -57.06 23.22 -56.78
C HIS A 3 -56.13 22.30 -56.06
N PRO A 4 -55.66 21.18 -56.63
CA PRO A 4 -54.64 20.32 -56.00
C PRO A 4 -53.23 20.90 -56.20
N THR A 5 -52.42 20.90 -55.16
CA THR A 5 -51.01 21.22 -55.20
C THR A 5 -50.20 20.05 -55.79
N PRO A 6 -49.13 20.28 -56.53
CA PRO A 6 -48.32 19.21 -57.10
C PRO A 6 -47.34 18.64 -56.05
N HIS A 7 -47.31 17.31 -55.93
CA HIS A 7 -46.34 16.57 -55.18
C HIS A 7 -44.98 16.59 -55.89
N SER A 8 -43.94 17.10 -55.18
CA SER A 8 -42.55 16.96 -55.59
C SER A 8 -42.05 15.54 -55.27
N PRO A 9 -41.23 14.94 -56.16
CA PRO A 9 -40.67 13.62 -55.92
C PRO A 9 -39.64 13.64 -54.76
N PRO A 10 -39.46 12.54 -53.96
CA PRO A 10 -38.50 12.48 -52.93
C PRO A 10 -37.06 12.50 -53.46
N LEU A 11 -36.18 13.24 -52.77
CA LEU A 11 -34.76 13.29 -53.05
C LEU A 11 -34.10 11.91 -52.82
N PRO A 12 -33.12 11.50 -53.65
CA PRO A 12 -32.42 10.24 -53.45
C PRO A 12 -31.63 10.27 -52.15
N THR A 13 -31.78 9.24 -51.34
CA THR A 13 -30.96 9.00 -50.15
C THR A 13 -29.51 8.75 -50.57
N PRO A 14 -28.52 9.44 -49.97
CA PRO A 14 -27.13 9.14 -50.27
C PRO A 14 -26.77 7.72 -49.79
N ASP A 15 -26.21 6.92 -50.69
CA ASP A 15 -25.61 5.64 -50.38
C ASP A 15 -24.58 5.82 -49.25
N ARG A 16 -24.90 5.34 -48.05
CA ARG A 16 -23.93 5.25 -46.96
C ARG A 16 -23.03 4.07 -47.28
N GLU A 17 -21.81 4.37 -47.73
CA GLU A 17 -20.73 3.37 -47.67
C GLU A 17 -20.66 2.75 -46.27
N PRO A 18 -20.49 1.43 -46.15
CA PRO A 18 -20.31 0.79 -44.83
C PRO A 18 -19.08 1.39 -44.19
N ARG A 19 -19.26 2.05 -43.04
CA ARG A 19 -18.15 2.52 -42.19
C ARG A 19 -17.25 1.32 -41.93
N LYS A 20 -16.00 1.38 -42.41
CA LYS A 20 -14.95 0.45 -42.02
C LYS A 20 -14.87 0.50 -40.52
N THR A 21 -15.35 -0.53 -39.84
CA THR A 21 -15.12 -0.77 -38.44
C THR A 21 -13.62 -0.92 -38.27
N MET A 22 -12.94 0.10 -37.72
CA MET A 22 -11.60 -0.06 -37.21
C MET A 22 -11.67 -1.15 -36.14
N ALA A 23 -11.12 -2.32 -36.44
CA ALA A 23 -10.90 -3.35 -35.44
C ALA A 23 -9.81 -2.84 -34.52
N TYR A 24 -10.19 -2.25 -33.37
CA TYR A 24 -9.24 -1.93 -32.32
C TYR A 24 -8.74 -3.25 -31.74
N SER A 25 -7.44 -3.51 -31.82
CA SER A 25 -6.81 -4.61 -31.09
C SER A 25 -6.97 -4.32 -29.61
N THR A 26 -7.65 -5.18 -28.87
CA THR A 26 -7.83 -5.09 -27.42
C THR A 26 -6.71 -5.81 -26.66
N THR A 27 -5.69 -6.32 -27.35
CA THR A 27 -4.59 -7.05 -26.74
C THR A 27 -3.39 -6.13 -26.50
N THR A 28 -2.98 -6.03 -25.26
CA THR A 28 -1.72 -5.42 -24.82
C THR A 28 -0.54 -6.33 -25.17
N PRO A 29 0.64 -5.80 -25.54
CA PRO A 29 1.84 -6.62 -25.74
C PRO A 29 2.13 -7.51 -24.51
N ALA A 30 2.54 -8.76 -24.73
CA ALA A 30 2.68 -9.76 -23.66
C ALA A 30 3.50 -9.26 -22.45
N LYS A 31 4.63 -8.59 -22.69
CA LYS A 31 5.48 -8.06 -21.60
C LYS A 31 4.84 -6.94 -20.79
N GLU A 32 4.08 -6.06 -21.41
CA GLU A 32 3.30 -5.02 -20.74
C GLU A 32 2.18 -5.66 -19.94
N GLN A 33 1.48 -6.64 -20.52
CA GLN A 33 0.41 -7.38 -19.85
C GLN A 33 0.91 -8.08 -18.59
N ASP A 34 2.09 -8.72 -18.62
CA ASP A 34 2.67 -9.39 -17.45
C ASP A 34 2.89 -8.44 -16.27
N ILE A 35 3.35 -7.21 -16.54
CA ILE A 35 3.57 -6.19 -15.51
C ILE A 35 2.23 -5.67 -14.97
N VAL A 36 1.23 -5.47 -15.85
CA VAL A 36 -0.12 -5.02 -15.44
C VAL A 36 -0.80 -6.12 -14.60
N ASP A 37 -0.77 -7.37 -15.04
CA ASP A 37 -1.38 -8.49 -14.31
C ASP A 37 -0.68 -8.73 -12.97
N GLY A 38 0.63 -8.53 -12.93
CA GLY A 38 1.41 -8.55 -11.69
C GLY A 38 1.01 -7.45 -10.72
N LEU A 39 0.72 -6.23 -11.20
CA LEU A 39 0.17 -5.15 -10.38
C LEU A 39 -1.21 -5.50 -9.84
N ILE A 40 -2.12 -6.00 -10.69
CA ILE A 40 -3.47 -6.43 -10.25
C ILE A 40 -3.38 -7.48 -9.15
N THR A 41 -2.50 -8.47 -9.33
CA THR A 41 -2.26 -9.52 -8.32
C THR A 41 -1.75 -8.91 -7.01
N PHE A 42 -0.73 -8.03 -7.10
CA PHE A 42 -0.17 -7.36 -5.93
C PHE A 42 -1.21 -6.52 -5.17
N LEU A 43 -2.02 -5.73 -5.88
CA LEU A 43 -3.09 -4.90 -5.28
C LEU A 43 -4.17 -5.75 -4.59
N ASN A 44 -4.47 -6.93 -5.15
CA ASN A 44 -5.43 -7.88 -4.57
C ASN A 44 -4.86 -8.66 -3.37
N GLU A 45 -3.56 -8.69 -3.17
CA GLU A 45 -2.87 -9.21 -1.99
C GLU A 45 -2.62 -8.14 -0.93
N ALA A 46 -2.24 -6.93 -1.33
CA ALA A 46 -1.76 -5.82 -0.50
C ALA A 46 -2.91 -4.98 0.07
N TRP A 47 -3.74 -5.56 0.94
CA TRP A 47 -4.94 -4.90 1.49
C TRP A 47 -4.63 -3.83 2.55
N THR A 48 -3.51 -3.93 3.22
CA THR A 48 -3.01 -2.99 4.23
C THR A 48 -1.50 -2.84 4.06
N SER A 49 -0.87 -1.86 4.73
CA SER A 49 0.60 -1.74 4.76
C SER A 49 1.27 -3.06 5.18
N PHE A 50 0.69 -3.79 6.16
CA PHE A 50 1.17 -5.11 6.60
C PHE A 50 1.18 -6.13 5.47
N HIS A 51 0.08 -6.21 4.72
CA HIS A 51 -0.05 -7.13 3.59
C HIS A 51 0.83 -6.72 2.41
N ALA A 52 1.00 -5.40 2.16
CA ALA A 52 1.88 -4.87 1.11
C ALA A 52 3.34 -5.28 1.35
N VAL A 53 3.81 -5.16 2.61
CA VAL A 53 5.16 -5.59 2.98
C VAL A 53 5.30 -7.11 2.91
N HIS A 54 4.31 -7.87 3.37
CA HIS A 54 4.32 -9.33 3.25
C HIS A 54 4.38 -9.80 1.79
N ALA A 55 3.55 -9.23 0.91
CA ALA A 55 3.53 -9.52 -0.51
C ALA A 55 4.85 -9.12 -1.21
N SER A 56 5.46 -8.00 -0.78
CA SER A 56 6.77 -7.55 -1.26
C SER A 56 7.89 -8.49 -0.83
N ALA A 57 7.94 -8.87 0.45
CA ALA A 57 8.92 -9.80 1.00
C ALA A 57 8.83 -11.18 0.34
N THR A 58 7.61 -11.68 0.05
CA THR A 58 7.39 -12.94 -0.66
C THR A 58 8.01 -12.90 -2.06
N ARG A 59 7.82 -11.81 -2.82
CA ARG A 59 8.41 -11.61 -4.15
C ARG A 59 9.93 -11.51 -4.11
N LEU A 60 10.47 -10.81 -3.09
CA LEU A 60 11.93 -10.69 -2.90
C LEU A 60 12.58 -12.04 -2.57
N ARG A 61 11.98 -12.83 -1.66
CA ARG A 61 12.48 -14.19 -1.37
C ARG A 61 12.45 -15.07 -2.62
N ALA A 62 11.36 -15.03 -3.39
CA ALA A 62 11.26 -15.77 -4.66
C ALA A 62 12.31 -15.33 -5.70
N ALA A 63 12.75 -14.06 -5.66
CA ALA A 63 13.81 -13.51 -6.51
C ALA A 63 15.24 -13.74 -5.96
N GLY A 64 15.39 -14.48 -4.85
CA GLY A 64 16.66 -14.82 -4.25
C GLY A 64 17.32 -13.69 -3.43
N PHE A 65 16.52 -12.75 -2.89
CA PHE A 65 16.99 -11.80 -1.90
C PHE A 65 17.02 -12.43 -0.52
N THR A 66 18.10 -12.20 0.21
CA THR A 66 18.30 -12.68 1.59
C THR A 66 17.66 -11.73 2.57
N GLU A 67 16.83 -12.24 3.46
CA GLU A 67 16.24 -11.45 4.54
C GLU A 67 17.24 -11.20 5.67
N LEU A 68 17.42 -9.94 6.03
CA LEU A 68 18.29 -9.51 7.12
C LEU A 68 17.44 -9.22 8.36
N GLN A 69 18.01 -9.51 9.53
CA GLN A 69 17.45 -9.03 10.79
C GLN A 69 17.97 -7.63 11.08
N GLU A 70 17.07 -6.66 11.26
CA GLU A 70 17.46 -5.27 11.45
C GLU A 70 18.33 -5.09 12.72
N GLY A 71 18.00 -5.78 13.82
CA GLY A 71 18.72 -5.73 15.07
C GLY A 71 20.00 -6.58 15.15
N ALA A 72 20.34 -7.33 14.08
CA ALA A 72 21.53 -8.18 14.04
C ALA A 72 22.68 -7.55 13.26
N PRO A 73 23.94 -7.99 13.45
CA PRO A 73 25.04 -7.61 12.58
C PRO A 73 24.80 -8.04 11.12
N TRP A 74 25.19 -7.20 10.16
CA TRP A 74 25.14 -7.53 8.74
C TRP A 74 26.51 -7.88 8.20
N SER A 75 26.55 -8.77 7.21
CA SER A 75 27.71 -9.11 6.38
C SER A 75 27.26 -9.14 4.93
N LEU A 76 27.67 -8.14 4.15
CA LEU A 76 27.16 -7.92 2.80
C LEU A 76 28.22 -8.26 1.76
N ALA A 77 27.90 -9.20 0.86
CA ALA A 77 28.76 -9.58 -0.25
C ALA A 77 28.58 -8.65 -1.46
N ALA A 78 29.64 -8.47 -2.25
CA ALA A 78 29.54 -7.89 -3.59
C ALA A 78 28.61 -8.73 -4.47
N GLY A 79 27.71 -8.11 -5.23
CA GLY A 79 26.64 -8.78 -5.97
C GLY A 79 25.52 -9.35 -5.11
N GLY A 80 25.58 -9.24 -3.78
CA GLY A 80 24.56 -9.74 -2.86
C GLY A 80 23.26 -8.95 -2.91
N LYS A 81 22.14 -9.65 -2.70
CA LYS A 81 20.77 -9.10 -2.72
C LYS A 81 20.12 -9.32 -1.38
N TYR A 82 19.61 -8.26 -0.76
CA TYR A 82 19.14 -8.26 0.64
C TYR A 82 17.88 -7.45 0.81
N PHE A 83 17.10 -7.77 1.84
CA PHE A 83 16.01 -6.93 2.33
C PHE A 83 15.81 -7.11 3.83
N PHE A 84 15.15 -6.14 4.46
CA PHE A 84 14.65 -6.23 5.83
C PHE A 84 13.35 -5.46 5.97
N THR A 85 12.61 -5.73 7.05
CA THR A 85 11.35 -5.06 7.36
C THR A 85 11.40 -4.39 8.72
N ARG A 86 10.66 -3.29 8.89
CA ARG A 86 10.45 -2.63 10.18
C ARG A 86 8.96 -2.59 10.49
N ASN A 87 8.57 -3.05 11.67
CA ASN A 87 7.18 -3.12 12.16
C ASN A 87 6.19 -3.84 11.20
N MET A 88 6.66 -4.67 10.28
CA MET A 88 5.85 -5.33 9.24
C MET A 88 5.14 -4.36 8.25
N THR A 89 5.42 -3.06 8.29
CA THR A 89 4.75 -2.05 7.46
C THR A 89 5.69 -1.26 6.56
N THR A 90 7.00 -1.33 6.83
CA THR A 90 8.05 -0.74 5.99
C THR A 90 9.02 -1.82 5.55
N ILE A 91 9.49 -1.75 4.32
CA ILE A 91 10.47 -2.68 3.75
C ILE A 91 11.55 -1.92 2.99
N VAL A 92 12.81 -2.31 3.21
CA VAL A 92 13.95 -1.84 2.44
C VAL A 92 14.62 -3.03 1.77
N ALA A 93 14.75 -2.97 0.44
CA ALA A 93 15.39 -3.99 -0.37
C ALA A 93 16.54 -3.38 -1.18
N PHE A 94 17.67 -4.08 -1.27
CA PHE A 94 18.84 -3.56 -1.98
C PHE A 94 19.71 -4.67 -2.57
N ALA A 95 20.43 -4.30 -3.63
CA ALA A 95 21.45 -5.13 -4.27
C ALA A 95 22.78 -4.38 -4.28
N VAL A 96 23.80 -5.00 -3.75
CA VAL A 96 25.16 -4.42 -3.67
C VAL A 96 25.87 -4.63 -5.00
N GLY A 97 26.33 -3.57 -5.64
CA GLY A 97 27.12 -3.69 -6.86
C GLY A 97 28.40 -4.50 -6.67
N GLY A 98 28.80 -5.26 -7.69
CA GLY A 98 30.01 -6.06 -7.67
C GLY A 98 31.28 -5.23 -7.49
N ARG A 99 31.23 -3.96 -7.92
CA ARG A 99 32.31 -2.98 -7.81
C ARG A 99 32.04 -1.89 -6.75
N PHE A 100 31.03 -2.06 -5.91
CA PHE A 100 30.75 -1.11 -4.83
C PHE A 100 31.90 -1.11 -3.81
N ASN A 101 32.68 -0.02 -3.79
CA ASN A 101 33.79 0.18 -2.88
C ASN A 101 33.91 1.65 -2.46
N PRO A 102 33.17 2.07 -1.42
CA PRO A 102 33.16 3.45 -0.95
C PRO A 102 34.48 3.90 -0.33
N ALA A 103 35.35 2.96 0.09
CA ALA A 103 36.66 3.23 0.71
C ALA A 103 37.76 3.57 -0.30
N GLN A 104 37.57 3.26 -1.58
CA GLN A 104 38.58 3.48 -2.59
C GLN A 104 38.81 4.98 -2.85
N PRO A 105 40.05 5.47 -2.89
CA PRO A 105 40.36 6.83 -3.29
C PRO A 105 39.75 7.14 -4.67
N ARG A 106 39.02 8.26 -4.79
CA ARG A 106 38.28 8.63 -6.02
C ARG A 106 37.21 7.61 -6.41
N SER A 107 36.63 6.90 -5.42
CA SER A 107 35.51 5.98 -5.64
C SER A 107 34.39 6.65 -6.47
N GLU A 108 33.77 5.88 -7.35
CA GLU A 108 32.52 6.28 -8.04
C GLU A 108 31.28 5.74 -7.34
N SER A 109 31.46 5.00 -6.24
CA SER A 109 30.38 4.32 -5.50
C SER A 109 29.41 5.27 -4.84
N GLY A 110 28.13 4.96 -4.97
CA GLY A 110 27.02 5.68 -4.38
C GLY A 110 25.79 4.78 -4.24
N PHE A 111 24.63 5.40 -4.11
CA PHE A 111 23.35 4.70 -3.98
C PHE A 111 22.37 5.21 -5.05
N THR A 112 21.73 4.29 -5.74
CA THR A 112 20.61 4.57 -6.63
C THR A 112 19.34 4.11 -5.94
N ILE A 113 18.51 5.05 -5.49
CA ILE A 113 17.42 4.81 -4.54
C ILE A 113 16.10 5.17 -5.18
N ILE A 114 15.08 4.31 -5.00
CA ILE A 114 13.67 4.64 -5.25
C ILE A 114 12.92 4.50 -3.94
N GLY A 115 12.31 5.59 -3.49
CA GLY A 115 11.44 5.64 -2.31
C GLY A 115 9.99 5.73 -2.71
N ALA A 116 9.11 4.96 -2.05
CA ALA A 116 7.64 5.02 -2.18
C ALA A 116 7.01 4.70 -0.82
N HIS A 117 5.67 4.57 -0.74
CA HIS A 117 5.02 4.23 0.52
C HIS A 117 4.02 3.08 0.38
N THR A 118 3.68 2.46 1.52
CA THR A 118 2.85 1.26 1.63
C THR A 118 1.45 1.54 2.14
N ASP A 119 1.25 2.67 2.79
CA ASP A 119 -0.02 3.10 3.37
C ASP A 119 -0.90 3.81 2.35
N SER A 120 -2.18 3.92 2.66
CA SER A 120 -3.20 4.63 1.87
C SER A 120 -4.31 5.09 2.80
N PRO A 121 -5.07 6.15 2.48
CA PRO A 121 -6.18 6.62 3.32
C PRO A 121 -7.25 5.55 3.49
N CYS A 122 -7.62 5.30 4.75
CA CYS A 122 -8.64 4.30 5.09
C CYS A 122 -9.25 4.56 6.48
N PRO A 123 -10.44 4.02 6.79
CA PRO A 123 -10.94 3.99 8.16
C PRO A 123 -10.22 2.89 8.96
N LYS A 124 -9.68 3.24 10.15
CA LYS A 124 -9.07 2.30 11.09
C LYS A 124 -9.95 2.11 12.33
N LEU A 125 -9.97 0.91 12.91
CA LEU A 125 -10.67 0.65 14.16
C LEU A 125 -10.02 1.43 15.30
N LYS A 126 -10.87 2.00 16.18
CA LYS A 126 -10.38 2.63 17.42
C LYS A 126 -10.00 1.56 18.45
N PRO A 127 -9.14 1.88 19.42
CA PRO A 127 -8.75 0.95 20.51
C PRO A 127 -9.95 0.42 21.32
N VAL A 128 -11.03 1.19 21.36
CA VAL A 128 -12.35 0.74 21.84
C VAL A 128 -13.32 0.91 20.69
N SER A 129 -13.63 -0.20 20.00
CA SER A 129 -14.47 -0.17 18.80
C SER A 129 -15.93 -0.60 19.04
N LYS A 130 -16.24 -1.15 20.20
CA LYS A 130 -17.60 -1.63 20.55
C LYS A 130 -18.59 -0.49 20.58
N LEU A 131 -19.56 -0.55 19.67
CA LEU A 131 -20.63 0.44 19.56
C LEU A 131 -21.96 -0.27 19.28
N THR A 132 -22.97 -0.05 20.13
CA THR A 132 -24.35 -0.50 19.87
C THR A 132 -25.22 0.73 19.68
N LYS A 133 -25.92 0.81 18.57
CA LYS A 133 -26.76 1.96 18.24
C LYS A 133 -27.99 1.51 17.46
N SER A 134 -29.17 1.94 17.90
CA SER A 134 -30.46 1.71 17.21
C SER A 134 -30.74 0.24 16.87
N GLY A 135 -30.33 -0.71 17.74
CA GLY A 135 -30.51 -2.15 17.51
C GLY A 135 -29.51 -2.80 16.57
N TYR A 136 -28.38 -2.13 16.32
CA TYR A 136 -27.29 -2.66 15.51
C TYR A 136 -25.97 -2.65 16.28
N LEU A 137 -25.16 -3.70 16.06
CA LEU A 137 -23.77 -3.74 16.42
C LEU A 137 -22.98 -2.99 15.34
N ALA A 138 -22.26 -1.96 15.73
CA ALA A 138 -21.42 -1.14 14.87
C ALA A 138 -20.00 -1.07 15.42
N LEU A 139 -19.05 -0.63 14.58
CA LEU A 139 -17.66 -0.46 14.99
C LEU A 139 -17.30 1.03 15.01
N SER A 140 -16.65 1.48 16.08
CA SER A 140 -16.08 2.83 16.14
C SER A 140 -14.80 2.87 15.34
N VAL A 141 -14.72 3.80 14.37
CA VAL A 141 -13.59 3.99 13.47
C VAL A 141 -13.10 5.43 13.48
N VAL A 142 -11.87 5.62 12.99
CA VAL A 142 -11.27 6.93 12.75
C VAL A 142 -10.68 6.95 11.34
N GLY A 143 -10.80 8.09 10.63
CA GLY A 143 -10.15 8.28 9.33
C GLY A 143 -8.63 8.38 9.50
N TYR A 144 -7.89 7.62 8.71
CA TYR A 144 -6.45 7.65 8.59
C TYR A 144 -6.09 8.33 7.26
N GLY A 145 -5.25 9.39 7.30
CA GLY A 145 -4.90 10.19 6.13
C GLY A 145 -6.02 11.11 5.64
N GLY A 146 -5.87 11.62 4.44
CA GLY A 146 -6.77 12.58 3.80
C GLY A 146 -7.78 11.96 2.83
N GLY A 147 -8.59 10.98 3.29
CA GLY A 147 -9.49 10.21 2.42
C GLY A 147 -10.70 10.98 1.87
N LEU A 148 -11.16 10.59 0.69
CA LEU A 148 -12.47 11.00 0.15
C LEU A 148 -13.57 10.16 0.80
N TRP A 149 -13.93 10.48 2.06
CA TRP A 149 -14.74 9.64 2.93
C TRP A 149 -16.14 9.33 2.39
N HIS A 150 -16.72 10.21 1.59
CA HIS A 150 -18.02 9.99 0.94
C HIS A 150 -18.01 8.78 -0.01
N THR A 151 -16.85 8.38 -0.55
CA THR A 151 -16.73 7.24 -1.45
C THR A 151 -16.80 5.89 -0.73
N TRP A 152 -16.70 5.87 0.60
CA TRP A 152 -16.76 4.67 1.44
C TRP A 152 -18.18 4.23 1.80
N PHE A 153 -19.17 5.11 1.58
CA PHE A 153 -20.57 4.78 1.84
C PHE A 153 -21.09 3.79 0.80
N ASP A 154 -21.99 2.91 1.24
CA ASP A 154 -22.62 1.83 0.47
C ASP A 154 -21.66 0.84 -0.21
N ARG A 155 -20.40 0.81 0.22
CA ARG A 155 -19.43 -0.19 -0.23
C ARG A 155 -19.58 -1.47 0.57
N ASP A 156 -19.23 -2.59 -0.07
CA ASP A 156 -19.09 -3.89 0.57
C ASP A 156 -17.72 -3.94 1.25
N LEU A 157 -17.71 -3.72 2.58
CA LEU A 157 -16.49 -3.53 3.36
C LEU A 157 -16.17 -4.76 4.21
N THR A 158 -14.89 -4.91 4.50
CA THR A 158 -14.35 -5.92 5.40
C THR A 158 -13.24 -5.36 6.26
N LEU A 159 -12.57 -6.24 7.04
CA LEU A 159 -11.44 -5.91 7.89
C LEU A 159 -10.21 -6.71 7.48
N ALA A 160 -9.06 -6.05 7.54
CA ALA A 160 -7.76 -6.66 7.40
C ALA A 160 -6.73 -5.92 8.27
N GLY A 161 -5.63 -6.59 8.62
CA GLY A 161 -4.57 -5.99 9.40
C GLY A 161 -3.69 -7.01 10.11
N ARG A 162 -3.19 -6.62 11.29
CA ARG A 162 -2.35 -7.42 12.15
C ARG A 162 -3.09 -7.74 13.45
N VAL A 163 -2.98 -9.00 13.90
CA VAL A 163 -3.49 -9.48 15.20
C VAL A 163 -2.33 -10.01 16.02
N LEU A 164 -2.25 -9.64 17.29
CA LEU A 164 -1.29 -10.17 18.24
C LEU A 164 -1.93 -11.36 18.96
N VAL A 165 -1.28 -12.53 18.87
CA VAL A 165 -1.78 -13.80 19.42
C VAL A 165 -0.80 -14.33 20.46
N ARG A 166 -1.30 -14.62 21.66
CA ARG A 166 -0.53 -15.31 22.70
C ARG A 166 -0.52 -16.81 22.43
N ARG A 167 0.65 -17.38 22.27
CA ARG A 167 0.85 -18.80 22.04
C ARG A 167 0.86 -19.59 23.35
N PRO A 168 0.64 -20.93 23.30
CA PRO A 168 0.65 -21.78 24.50
C PRO A 168 1.97 -21.73 25.29
N ASP A 169 3.08 -21.42 24.63
CA ASP A 169 4.40 -21.28 25.25
C ASP A 169 4.65 -19.89 25.89
N GLY A 170 3.62 -19.03 25.92
CA GLY A 170 3.67 -17.69 26.49
C GLY A 170 4.19 -16.59 25.55
N ARG A 171 4.75 -16.93 24.39
CA ARG A 171 5.18 -15.93 23.39
C ARG A 171 3.99 -15.25 22.74
N THR A 172 4.17 -13.98 22.37
CA THR A 172 3.21 -13.26 21.52
C THR A 172 3.73 -13.20 20.09
N THR A 173 2.91 -13.66 19.14
CA THR A 173 3.20 -13.58 17.71
C THR A 173 2.27 -12.57 17.03
N ALA A 174 2.75 -11.99 15.93
CA ALA A 174 1.95 -11.11 15.08
C ALA A 174 1.52 -11.89 13.82
N GLU A 175 0.21 -11.98 13.62
CA GLU A 175 -0.39 -12.70 12.50
C GLU A 175 -1.13 -11.72 11.58
N LEU A 176 -1.08 -11.96 10.28
CA LEU A 176 -1.90 -11.20 9.33
C LEU A 176 -3.29 -11.81 9.22
N VAL A 177 -4.30 -10.95 9.22
CA VAL A 177 -5.69 -11.35 9.04
C VAL A 177 -6.32 -10.56 7.89
N ARG A 178 -7.12 -11.25 7.09
CA ARG A 178 -7.94 -10.67 6.03
C ARG A 178 -9.23 -11.47 5.90
N ILE A 179 -10.34 -10.88 6.30
CA ILE A 179 -11.64 -11.53 6.18
C ILE A 179 -12.12 -11.40 4.73
N ASN A 180 -12.13 -12.51 3.99
CA ASN A 180 -12.34 -12.56 2.54
C ASN A 180 -13.81 -12.46 2.09
N ARG A 181 -14.66 -11.80 2.88
CA ARG A 181 -16.09 -11.57 2.55
C ARG A 181 -16.54 -10.23 3.12
N PRO A 182 -17.56 -9.59 2.53
CA PRO A 182 -18.12 -8.38 3.10
C PRO A 182 -18.80 -8.68 4.44
N ILE A 183 -18.41 -7.96 5.48
CA ILE A 183 -18.94 -8.06 6.84
C ILE A 183 -19.40 -6.72 7.40
N LEU A 184 -19.10 -5.62 6.71
CA LEU A 184 -19.36 -4.26 7.18
C LEU A 184 -20.00 -3.42 6.07
N ARG A 185 -20.81 -2.46 6.49
CA ARG A 185 -21.36 -1.43 5.60
C ARG A 185 -21.54 -0.11 6.33
N ILE A 186 -21.19 0.99 5.67
CA ILE A 186 -21.53 2.35 6.08
C ILE A 186 -22.71 2.78 5.22
N PRO A 187 -23.95 2.70 5.71
CA PRO A 187 -25.12 2.97 4.88
C PRO A 187 -25.36 4.46 4.70
N ASN A 188 -25.73 4.86 3.48
CA ASN A 188 -26.28 6.19 3.22
C ASN A 188 -27.69 6.35 3.80
N LEU A 189 -28.07 7.61 4.10
CA LEU A 189 -29.44 7.93 4.41
C LEU A 189 -30.27 7.96 3.12
N ALA A 190 -31.43 7.30 3.15
CA ALA A 190 -32.35 7.30 2.01
C ALA A 190 -32.75 8.73 1.61
N ILE A 191 -32.85 8.98 0.30
CA ILE A 191 -33.16 10.32 -0.25
C ILE A 191 -34.42 10.97 0.36
N HIS A 192 -35.43 10.15 0.71
CA HIS A 192 -36.69 10.63 1.26
C HIS A 192 -36.57 11.14 2.71
N LEU A 193 -35.50 10.79 3.41
CA LEU A 193 -35.22 11.19 4.79
C LEU A 193 -34.19 12.33 4.88
N GLN A 194 -33.58 12.72 3.76
CA GLN A 194 -32.61 13.80 3.72
C GLN A 194 -33.29 15.17 3.73
N SER A 195 -32.70 16.10 4.48
CA SER A 195 -33.03 17.52 4.42
C SER A 195 -32.57 18.15 3.09
N ASP A 196 -33.08 19.35 2.80
CA ASP A 196 -32.65 20.09 1.61
C ASP A 196 -31.16 20.47 1.65
N GLU A 197 -30.58 20.64 2.82
CA GLU A 197 -29.16 20.94 3.00
C GLU A 197 -28.30 19.69 2.69
N GLU A 198 -28.67 18.53 3.24
CA GLU A 198 -27.99 17.25 2.98
C GLU A 198 -28.04 16.85 1.51
N ARG A 199 -29.12 17.19 0.79
CA ARG A 199 -29.22 16.97 -0.67
C ARG A 199 -28.32 17.88 -1.48
N ARG A 200 -28.00 19.09 -1.01
CA ARG A 200 -27.13 20.05 -1.71
C ARG A 200 -25.66 19.73 -1.57
N GLY A 201 -25.27 19.08 -0.46
CA GLY A 201 -23.87 18.75 -0.21
C GLY A 201 -23.74 17.58 0.77
N PHE A 202 -23.07 16.51 0.33
CA PHE A 202 -22.80 15.35 1.16
C PHE A 202 -21.54 15.60 2.01
N ALA A 203 -21.75 16.02 3.26
CA ALA A 203 -20.68 16.31 4.23
C ALA A 203 -20.93 15.53 5.54
N PRO A 204 -20.70 14.21 5.56
CA PRO A 204 -21.03 13.37 6.72
C PRO A 204 -20.14 13.70 7.91
N ASN A 205 -20.75 13.71 9.11
CA ASN A 205 -19.99 13.74 10.36
C ASN A 205 -19.35 12.36 10.62
N LEU A 206 -18.01 12.31 10.61
CA LEU A 206 -17.28 11.05 10.71
C LEU A 206 -17.42 10.36 12.08
N GLN A 207 -17.75 11.10 13.15
CA GLN A 207 -17.97 10.50 14.47
C GLN A 207 -19.32 9.81 14.60
N THR A 208 -20.37 10.35 13.95
CA THR A 208 -21.76 9.92 14.19
C THR A 208 -22.39 9.20 13.01
N GLN A 209 -21.93 9.43 11.78
CA GLN A 209 -22.51 8.92 10.54
C GLN A 209 -21.59 7.95 9.77
N PHE A 210 -20.34 7.78 10.22
CA PHE A 210 -19.33 6.94 9.57
C PHE A 210 -19.08 5.57 10.23
N PRO A 211 -19.51 5.27 11.47
CA PRO A 211 -19.33 3.94 12.05
C PRO A 211 -20.00 2.85 11.20
N PRO A 212 -19.26 1.83 10.73
CA PRO A 212 -19.81 0.75 9.93
C PRO A 212 -20.66 -0.20 10.79
N VAL A 213 -21.76 -0.66 10.21
CA VAL A 213 -22.65 -1.68 10.80
C VAL A 213 -22.01 -3.06 10.58
N LEU A 214 -21.89 -3.85 11.67
CA LEU A 214 -21.39 -5.22 11.69
C LEU A 214 -22.51 -6.25 11.64
N ALA A 215 -23.57 -6.07 12.45
CA ALA A 215 -24.70 -7.01 12.54
C ALA A 215 -25.93 -6.33 13.13
N SER A 216 -27.11 -6.94 12.96
CA SER A 216 -28.27 -6.62 13.78
C SER A 216 -28.14 -7.26 15.17
N GLU A 217 -28.51 -6.53 16.21
CA GLU A 217 -28.46 -7.00 17.61
C GLU A 217 -29.34 -8.24 17.82
N VAL A 218 -30.52 -8.24 17.23
CA VAL A 218 -31.48 -9.38 17.32
C VAL A 218 -30.86 -10.67 16.77
N LYS A 219 -30.19 -10.61 15.59
CA LYS A 219 -29.56 -11.79 14.99
C LYS A 219 -28.37 -12.27 15.82
N ALA A 220 -27.58 -11.34 16.36
CA ALA A 220 -26.46 -11.68 17.22
C ALA A 220 -26.90 -12.36 18.52
N GLN A 221 -27.99 -11.88 19.14
CA GLN A 221 -28.59 -12.51 20.33
C GLN A 221 -29.15 -13.91 20.04
N LEU A 222 -29.84 -14.09 18.91
CA LEU A 222 -30.34 -15.41 18.50
C LEU A 222 -29.20 -16.43 18.27
N LEU A 223 -28.10 -16.02 17.65
CA LEU A 223 -26.94 -16.88 17.45
C LEU A 223 -26.27 -17.24 18.77
N ALA A 224 -26.08 -16.28 19.68
CA ALA A 224 -25.52 -16.51 21.01
C ALA A 224 -26.38 -17.52 21.80
N ALA A 225 -27.70 -17.36 21.78
CA ALA A 225 -28.62 -18.31 22.42
C ALA A 225 -28.55 -19.71 21.82
N ALA A 226 -28.47 -19.82 20.49
CA ALA A 226 -28.33 -21.11 19.81
C ALA A 226 -26.99 -21.80 20.13
N THR A 227 -25.88 -21.06 20.20
CA THR A 227 -24.57 -21.57 20.56
C THR A 227 -24.54 -22.08 22.02
N THR A 228 -25.17 -21.31 22.94
CA THR A 228 -25.29 -21.71 24.35
C THR A 228 -26.14 -22.97 24.49
N ALA A 229 -27.25 -23.09 23.76
CA ALA A 229 -28.10 -24.28 23.76
C ALA A 229 -27.37 -25.51 23.17
N ALA A 230 -26.60 -25.33 22.10
CA ALA A 230 -25.81 -26.40 21.49
C ALA A 230 -24.69 -26.87 22.44
N ALA A 231 -24.00 -25.95 23.12
CA ALA A 231 -22.97 -26.29 24.11
C ALA A 231 -23.57 -27.04 25.32
N ALA A 232 -24.75 -26.62 25.81
CA ALA A 232 -25.47 -27.32 26.89
C ALA A 232 -25.92 -28.72 26.45
N ALA A 233 -26.39 -28.90 25.22
CA ALA A 233 -26.76 -30.21 24.68
C ALA A 233 -25.54 -31.13 24.51
N ALA A 234 -24.38 -30.59 24.07
CA ALA A 234 -23.14 -31.34 23.95
C ALA A 234 -22.59 -31.77 25.34
N ALA A 235 -22.67 -30.89 26.34
CA ALA A 235 -22.31 -31.22 27.72
C ALA A 235 -23.21 -32.32 28.30
N ALA A 236 -24.54 -32.23 28.10
CA ALA A 236 -25.49 -33.24 28.55
C ALA A 236 -25.29 -34.61 27.88
N THR A 237 -24.83 -34.62 26.61
CA THR A 237 -24.45 -35.87 25.91
C THR A 237 -23.14 -36.45 26.39
N ALA A 238 -22.17 -35.58 26.78
CA ALA A 238 -20.89 -36.01 27.35
C ALA A 238 -21.07 -36.59 28.75
N ASP A 239 -21.94 -35.98 29.58
CA ASP A 239 -22.27 -36.49 30.91
C ASP A 239 -23.01 -37.83 30.85
N LYS A 240 -23.97 -38.01 29.90
CA LYS A 240 -24.59 -39.31 29.67
C LYS A 240 -23.62 -40.41 29.24
N LYS A 241 -22.64 -40.08 28.40
CA LYS A 241 -21.56 -41.02 28.04
C LYS A 241 -20.65 -41.37 29.22
N LYS A 242 -20.38 -40.39 30.13
CA LYS A 242 -19.64 -40.65 31.37
C LYS A 242 -20.43 -41.52 32.35
N GLU A 243 -21.74 -41.25 32.51
CA GLU A 243 -22.62 -42.08 33.34
C GLU A 243 -22.74 -43.52 32.80
N GLU A 244 -22.75 -43.71 31.46
CA GLU A 244 -22.72 -45.05 30.84
C GLU A 244 -21.35 -45.74 30.98
N GLU A 245 -20.22 -45.02 31.02
CA GLU A 245 -18.88 -45.55 31.27
C GLU A 245 -18.61 -45.77 32.79
N GLU A 246 -19.21 -44.95 33.68
CA GLU A 246 -19.04 -45.12 35.13
C GLU A 246 -19.96 -46.21 35.74
N ALA A 247 -21.08 -46.53 35.10
CA ALA A 247 -21.93 -47.66 35.53
C ALA A 247 -21.23 -49.02 35.43
N GLY A 248 -20.01 -49.05 34.91
CA GLY A 248 -19.13 -50.25 34.84
C GLY A 248 -18.00 -50.30 35.87
N LYS A 249 -17.85 -49.33 36.74
CA LYS A 249 -16.75 -49.32 37.77
C LYS A 249 -17.23 -48.74 39.09
N GLU A 250 -17.62 -49.60 40.01
CA GLU A 250 -17.68 -49.27 41.41
C GLU A 250 -16.25 -49.22 42.00
N GLY A 251 -15.89 -48.13 42.70
CA GLY A 251 -14.69 -48.10 43.52
C GLY A 251 -14.14 -46.70 43.81
N GLU A 252 -14.51 -46.19 45.02
CA GLU A 252 -13.75 -45.34 45.95
C GLU A 252 -13.29 -43.92 45.54
N GLY A 253 -13.97 -42.98 46.12
CA GLY A 253 -13.49 -41.92 47.01
C GLY A 253 -12.40 -40.95 46.56
N GLY A 254 -12.74 -39.63 46.49
CA GLY A 254 -11.69 -38.63 46.47
C GLY A 254 -12.14 -37.18 46.20
N ALA A 255 -12.41 -36.49 47.29
CA ALA A 255 -12.26 -35.04 47.54
C ALA A 255 -12.48 -34.00 46.44
N ILE A 256 -13.53 -33.24 46.62
CA ILE A 256 -13.84 -31.96 45.95
C ILE A 256 -12.80 -30.91 46.36
N SER A 257 -11.95 -30.50 45.43
CA SER A 257 -11.08 -29.34 45.58
C SER A 257 -11.85 -28.07 45.18
N LYS A 258 -12.27 -27.28 46.18
CA LYS A 258 -12.72 -25.90 46.01
C LYS A 258 -11.54 -25.05 45.55
N LYS A 259 -11.53 -24.56 44.33
CA LYS A 259 -10.63 -23.46 43.91
C LYS A 259 -11.02 -22.20 44.70
N GLN A 260 -10.15 -21.81 45.62
CA GLN A 260 -10.17 -20.49 46.25
C GLN A 260 -9.91 -19.42 45.19
N LYS A 261 -10.84 -18.46 45.06
CA LYS A 261 -10.58 -17.17 44.39
C LYS A 261 -9.55 -16.42 45.27
N THR A 262 -8.37 -16.22 44.77
CA THR A 262 -7.42 -15.25 45.30
C THR A 262 -7.89 -13.85 44.87
N GLU A 263 -8.44 -13.09 45.77
CA GLU A 263 -8.62 -11.64 45.68
C GLU A 263 -7.25 -10.97 45.86
N GLY A 264 -6.56 -10.75 44.75
CA GLY A 264 -5.43 -9.85 44.64
C GLY A 264 -5.75 -8.86 43.53
N GLY A 265 -6.14 -7.64 43.89
CA GLY A 265 -6.53 -6.60 42.92
C GLY A 265 -5.32 -6.11 42.11
N GLU A 266 -5.00 -6.77 41.01
CA GLU A 266 -4.32 -6.11 39.91
C GLU A 266 -5.26 -5.09 39.29
N PRO A 267 -4.76 -3.95 38.77
CA PRO A 267 -5.60 -3.01 38.04
C PRO A 267 -6.28 -3.76 36.89
N GLN A 268 -7.60 -3.85 36.96
CA GLN A 268 -8.42 -4.59 36.01
C GLN A 268 -8.48 -3.77 34.70
N TRP A 269 -7.50 -4.00 33.83
CA TRP A 269 -7.58 -3.50 32.45
C TRP A 269 -8.83 -4.08 31.81
N ALA A 270 -9.59 -3.23 31.11
CA ALA A 270 -10.78 -3.68 30.41
C ALA A 270 -10.39 -4.84 29.47
N SER A 271 -11.04 -5.99 29.63
CA SER A 271 -10.80 -7.15 28.76
C SER A 271 -11.17 -6.84 27.31
N LEU A 272 -10.59 -7.56 26.36
CA LEU A 272 -10.76 -7.27 24.94
C LEU A 272 -12.23 -7.34 24.49
N ASP A 273 -13.04 -8.21 25.09
CA ASP A 273 -14.47 -8.35 24.88
C ASP A 273 -15.32 -7.18 25.44
N GLN A 274 -14.76 -6.42 26.40
CA GLN A 274 -15.35 -5.15 26.84
C GLN A 274 -15.06 -4.03 25.85
N GLN A 275 -13.90 -4.04 25.22
CA GLN A 275 -13.45 -3.02 24.24
C GLN A 275 -14.01 -3.26 22.85
N HIS A 276 -14.25 -4.51 22.47
CA HIS A 276 -14.68 -4.92 21.14
C HIS A 276 -15.91 -5.86 21.21
N HIS A 277 -16.68 -5.95 20.12
CA HIS A 277 -17.79 -6.91 20.07
C HIS A 277 -17.24 -8.36 20.08
N PRO A 278 -17.77 -9.26 20.90
CA PRO A 278 -17.40 -10.68 20.91
C PRO A 278 -17.52 -11.34 19.52
N LEU A 279 -18.53 -10.92 18.73
CA LEU A 279 -18.69 -11.37 17.34
C LEU A 279 -17.47 -11.01 16.47
N LEU A 280 -16.88 -9.83 16.65
CA LEU A 280 -15.64 -9.45 15.93
C LEU A 280 -14.49 -10.36 16.32
N LEU A 281 -14.30 -10.60 17.62
CA LEU A 281 -13.21 -11.46 18.12
C LEU A 281 -13.35 -12.91 17.62
N GLN A 282 -14.59 -13.43 17.55
CA GLN A 282 -14.86 -14.74 16.95
C GLN A 282 -14.50 -14.79 15.48
N LEU A 283 -14.90 -13.79 14.68
CA LEU A 283 -14.54 -13.70 13.27
C LEU A 283 -13.02 -13.65 13.05
N LEU A 284 -12.29 -12.96 13.91
CA LEU A 284 -10.82 -12.91 13.86
C LEU A 284 -10.21 -14.28 14.19
N ALA A 285 -10.70 -14.96 15.23
CA ALA A 285 -10.22 -16.28 15.61
C ALA A 285 -10.49 -17.32 14.51
N GLU A 286 -11.69 -17.31 13.91
CA GLU A 286 -12.06 -18.17 12.78
C GLU A 286 -11.13 -17.96 11.57
N GLU A 287 -10.85 -16.71 11.21
CA GLU A 287 -9.99 -16.38 10.05
C GLU A 287 -8.53 -16.72 10.29
N LEU A 288 -8.05 -16.62 11.54
CA LEU A 288 -6.69 -17.02 11.93
C LEU A 288 -6.48 -18.54 11.96
N GLY A 289 -7.56 -19.33 11.94
CA GLY A 289 -7.55 -20.77 11.77
C GLY A 289 -7.40 -21.59 13.04
N GLU A 290 -7.21 -22.89 12.86
CA GLU A 290 -7.15 -23.86 13.96
C GLU A 290 -6.07 -23.53 14.99
N GLY A 291 -6.44 -23.60 16.28
CA GLY A 291 -5.52 -23.36 17.40
C GLY A 291 -5.47 -21.91 17.88
N VAL A 292 -6.18 -20.96 17.25
CA VAL A 292 -6.36 -19.61 17.75
C VAL A 292 -7.72 -19.51 18.45
N LEU A 293 -7.69 -19.33 19.76
CA LEU A 293 -8.89 -19.09 20.57
C LEU A 293 -9.10 -17.58 20.73
N VAL A 294 -10.33 -17.16 20.95
CA VAL A 294 -10.67 -15.75 21.23
C VAL A 294 -9.82 -15.21 22.39
N ASP A 295 -9.67 -15.97 23.46
CA ASP A 295 -8.88 -15.58 24.65
C ASP A 295 -7.36 -15.53 24.38
N SER A 296 -6.89 -16.07 23.27
CA SER A 296 -5.49 -15.96 22.84
C SER A 296 -5.19 -14.67 22.07
N ILE A 297 -6.20 -13.98 21.58
CA ILE A 297 -6.05 -12.66 20.95
C ILE A 297 -5.74 -11.63 22.04
N VAL A 298 -4.61 -10.95 21.90
CA VAL A 298 -4.11 -9.97 22.88
C VAL A 298 -4.45 -8.54 22.47
N ASP A 299 -4.28 -8.23 21.17
CA ASP A 299 -4.51 -6.90 20.60
C ASP A 299 -4.55 -7.00 19.06
N PHE A 300 -4.91 -5.92 18.38
CA PHE A 300 -4.89 -5.87 16.93
C PHE A 300 -4.82 -4.44 16.38
N GLU A 301 -4.35 -4.33 15.14
CA GLU A 301 -4.44 -3.12 14.31
C GLU A 301 -5.18 -3.48 13.03
N LEU A 302 -6.44 -3.06 12.94
CA LEU A 302 -7.33 -3.39 11.82
C LEU A 302 -7.82 -2.14 11.12
N GLN A 303 -7.94 -2.25 9.79
CA GLN A 303 -8.53 -1.23 8.95
C GLN A 303 -9.65 -1.80 8.08
N LEU A 304 -10.58 -0.92 7.67
CA LEU A 304 -11.60 -1.26 6.69
C LEU A 304 -10.98 -1.36 5.30
N CYS A 305 -11.43 -2.35 4.55
CA CYS A 305 -11.05 -2.55 3.16
C CYS A 305 -12.29 -2.77 2.30
N ASP A 306 -12.29 -2.22 1.09
CA ASP A 306 -13.29 -2.52 0.06
C ASP A 306 -13.04 -3.93 -0.49
N THR A 307 -14.08 -4.77 -0.52
CA THR A 307 -13.95 -6.16 -1.01
C THR A 307 -13.95 -6.27 -2.52
N GLN A 308 -14.28 -5.21 -3.24
CA GLN A 308 -14.26 -5.22 -4.69
C GLN A 308 -12.81 -5.38 -5.21
N PRO A 309 -12.50 -6.42 -6.00
CA PRO A 309 -11.13 -6.64 -6.47
C PRO A 309 -10.67 -5.55 -7.43
N SER A 310 -9.35 -5.37 -7.47
CA SER A 310 -8.69 -4.58 -8.50
C SER A 310 -8.86 -5.26 -9.85
N ALA A 311 -9.09 -4.48 -10.91
CA ALA A 311 -9.38 -5.01 -12.22
C ALA A 311 -8.89 -4.09 -13.34
N VAL A 312 -8.56 -4.68 -14.50
CA VAL A 312 -8.42 -3.94 -15.76
C VAL A 312 -9.80 -3.69 -16.33
N GLY A 313 -10.10 -2.43 -16.67
CA GLY A 313 -11.37 -1.95 -17.18
C GLY A 313 -11.23 -0.91 -18.28
N GLY A 314 -12.34 -0.22 -18.58
CA GLY A 314 -12.48 0.65 -19.75
C GLY A 314 -12.91 -0.10 -21.00
N ALA A 315 -13.48 0.61 -21.98
CA ALA A 315 -13.98 0.01 -23.22
C ALA A 315 -12.85 -0.64 -24.04
N LEU A 316 -11.63 -0.13 -23.93
CA LEU A 316 -10.43 -0.63 -24.60
C LEU A 316 -9.51 -1.41 -23.63
N ARG A 317 -9.97 -1.68 -22.38
CA ARG A 317 -9.19 -2.32 -21.33
C ARG A 317 -7.90 -1.53 -20.98
N GLU A 318 -7.98 -0.23 -21.04
CA GLU A 318 -6.88 0.72 -20.91
C GLU A 318 -6.68 1.28 -19.49
N PHE A 319 -7.59 0.95 -18.56
CA PHE A 319 -7.54 1.45 -17.18
C PHE A 319 -7.36 0.33 -16.15
N VAL A 320 -6.69 0.66 -15.08
CA VAL A 320 -6.70 -0.10 -13.82
C VAL A 320 -7.67 0.59 -12.86
N PHE A 321 -8.69 -0.13 -12.40
CA PHE A 321 -9.62 0.29 -11.37
C PHE A 321 -9.28 -0.40 -10.06
N SER A 322 -8.82 0.35 -9.08
CA SER A 322 -8.38 -0.19 -7.80
C SER A 322 -8.47 0.87 -6.70
N GLY A 323 -8.61 0.45 -5.45
CA GLY A 323 -8.19 1.29 -4.34
C GLY A 323 -6.68 1.18 -4.13
N ARG A 324 -6.09 2.11 -3.38
CA ARG A 324 -4.69 2.07 -2.95
C ARG A 324 -3.66 2.13 -4.10
N LEU A 325 -4.05 2.66 -5.28
CA LEU A 325 -3.08 2.97 -6.32
C LEU A 325 -2.05 3.96 -5.80
N ASP A 326 -2.52 4.94 -5.03
CA ASP A 326 -1.71 5.75 -4.15
C ASP A 326 -1.45 4.98 -2.83
N ASN A 327 -0.21 4.45 -2.61
CA ASN A 327 0.92 4.51 -3.55
C ASN A 327 1.46 3.09 -3.86
N LEU A 328 0.57 2.08 -3.77
CA LEU A 328 0.96 0.69 -4.05
C LEU A 328 1.34 0.46 -5.52
N ALA A 329 0.88 1.33 -6.46
CA ALA A 329 1.28 1.25 -7.85
C ALA A 329 2.77 1.61 -8.01
N SER A 330 3.24 2.74 -7.43
CA SER A 330 4.66 3.11 -7.45
C SER A 330 5.51 2.10 -6.67
N SER A 331 5.00 1.60 -5.53
CA SER A 331 5.67 0.57 -4.73
C SER A 331 5.90 -0.72 -5.52
N TYR A 332 4.88 -1.19 -6.24
CA TYR A 332 5.00 -2.36 -7.12
C TYR A 332 5.98 -2.12 -8.28
N GLN A 333 5.86 -0.96 -8.97
CA GLN A 333 6.74 -0.60 -10.08
C GLN A 333 8.20 -0.57 -9.64
N ALA A 334 8.51 0.07 -8.51
CA ALA A 334 9.86 0.18 -7.96
C ALA A 334 10.43 -1.18 -7.54
N LEU A 335 9.64 -1.98 -6.81
CA LEU A 335 10.05 -3.30 -6.35
C LEU A 335 10.32 -4.25 -7.52
N THR A 336 9.42 -4.28 -8.51
CA THR A 336 9.54 -5.11 -9.71
C THR A 336 10.74 -4.68 -10.56
N ALA A 337 10.98 -3.36 -10.68
CA ALA A 337 12.16 -2.83 -11.35
C ALA A 337 13.46 -3.26 -10.65
N LEU A 338 13.54 -3.21 -9.31
CA LEU A 338 14.69 -3.69 -8.56
C LEU A 338 14.93 -5.19 -8.80
N ILE A 339 13.92 -6.01 -8.65
CA ILE A 339 14.00 -7.46 -8.86
C ILE A 339 14.53 -7.75 -10.27
N HIS A 340 13.90 -7.18 -11.30
CA HIS A 340 14.27 -7.45 -12.70
C HIS A 340 15.62 -6.84 -13.09
N SER A 341 16.04 -5.74 -12.47
CA SER A 341 17.38 -5.17 -12.71
C SER A 341 18.53 -6.06 -12.21
N CYS A 342 18.22 -7.06 -11.37
CA CYS A 342 19.19 -7.97 -10.76
C CYS A 342 19.07 -9.43 -11.27
N GLN A 343 18.20 -9.70 -12.27
CA GLN A 343 17.91 -11.08 -12.70
C GLN A 343 18.88 -11.62 -13.75
N ALA A 344 19.40 -10.77 -14.64
CA ALA A 344 20.32 -11.23 -15.65
C ALA A 344 21.63 -11.69 -15.00
N GLU A 345 22.22 -12.76 -15.52
CA GLU A 345 23.56 -13.20 -15.12
C GLU A 345 24.57 -12.08 -15.34
N GLY A 346 25.42 -11.80 -14.35
CA GLY A 346 26.35 -10.69 -14.40
C GLY A 346 25.78 -9.29 -14.23
N ALA A 347 24.48 -9.12 -14.03
CA ALA A 347 23.81 -7.80 -13.96
C ALA A 347 24.38 -6.84 -12.90
N LEU A 348 25.05 -7.37 -11.88
CA LEU A 348 25.65 -6.60 -10.79
C LEU A 348 27.19 -6.59 -10.85
N GLU A 349 27.85 -7.34 -11.72
CA GLU A 349 29.31 -7.49 -11.74
C GLU A 349 30.02 -6.14 -11.93
N GLU A 350 29.59 -5.33 -12.88
CA GLU A 350 30.18 -4.02 -13.21
C GLU A 350 29.49 -2.85 -12.48
N GLU A 351 28.45 -3.12 -11.68
CA GLU A 351 27.70 -2.09 -10.95
C GLU A 351 28.55 -1.48 -9.83
N VAL A 352 28.68 -0.16 -9.85
CA VAL A 352 29.45 0.61 -8.86
C VAL A 352 28.59 1.10 -7.68
N ASN A 353 27.27 1.11 -7.85
CA ASN A 353 26.32 1.60 -6.85
C ASN A 353 25.63 0.45 -6.11
N VAL A 354 24.97 0.79 -5.03
CA VAL A 354 23.92 -0.03 -4.43
C VAL A 354 22.59 0.38 -5.04
N ARG A 355 21.86 -0.55 -5.65
CA ARG A 355 20.46 -0.36 -6.08
C ARG A 355 19.55 -0.61 -4.91
N LEU A 356 18.70 0.36 -4.55
CA LEU A 356 17.89 0.30 -3.33
C LEU A 356 16.45 0.76 -3.58
N VAL A 357 15.50 0.05 -3.00
CA VAL A 357 14.09 0.44 -2.91
C VAL A 357 13.70 0.49 -1.44
N ALA A 358 13.11 1.60 -1.00
CA ALA A 358 12.57 1.79 0.34
C ALA A 358 11.08 2.13 0.24
N LEU A 359 10.22 1.28 0.82
CA LEU A 359 8.78 1.48 0.88
C LEU A 359 8.40 1.78 2.32
N PHE A 360 8.06 3.04 2.58
CA PHE A 360 7.80 3.56 3.92
C PHE A 360 6.32 3.43 4.31
N ASP A 361 6.05 3.41 5.60
CA ASP A 361 4.69 3.55 6.14
C ASP A 361 4.44 5.01 6.58
N HIS A 362 3.18 5.34 6.83
CA HIS A 362 2.76 6.62 7.44
C HIS A 362 3.03 7.87 6.58
N GLU A 363 3.18 7.73 5.26
CA GLU A 363 3.29 8.90 4.38
C GLU A 363 2.06 9.78 4.49
N GLU A 364 0.89 9.19 4.44
CA GLU A 364 -0.43 9.81 4.42
C GLU A 364 -0.77 10.63 5.69
N ILE A 365 0.03 10.49 6.72
CA ILE A 365 -0.09 11.21 7.99
C ILE A 365 1.18 11.97 8.38
N GLY A 366 2.10 12.20 7.42
CA GLY A 366 3.26 13.06 7.55
C GLY A 366 4.56 12.39 7.92
N SER A 367 4.68 11.06 7.83
CA SER A 367 5.94 10.29 7.99
C SER A 367 6.64 10.40 9.37
N MET A 368 5.99 10.95 10.40
CA MET A 368 6.58 11.20 11.73
C MET A 368 6.48 9.97 12.63
N SER A 369 7.15 8.89 12.24
CA SER A 369 7.18 7.62 13.01
C SER A 369 8.48 6.88 12.75
N ALA A 370 8.77 5.83 13.53
CA ALA A 370 9.95 4.98 13.32
C ALA A 370 9.94 4.25 11.96
N GLN A 371 8.77 4.07 11.35
CA GLN A 371 8.55 3.40 10.08
C GLN A 371 8.45 4.38 8.90
N GLY A 372 8.23 5.66 9.17
CA GLY A 372 8.03 6.70 8.17
C GLY A 372 9.32 7.19 7.54
N ALA A 373 9.19 7.89 6.43
CA ALA A 373 10.32 8.45 5.70
C ALA A 373 11.10 9.52 6.47
N ASN A 374 10.46 10.20 7.45
CA ASN A 374 11.11 11.17 8.33
C ASN A 374 11.69 10.49 9.59
N SER A 375 12.31 9.33 9.42
CA SER A 375 13.00 8.61 10.48
C SER A 375 14.47 8.40 10.16
N SER A 376 15.23 7.86 11.11
CA SER A 376 16.62 7.45 10.89
C SER A 376 16.78 6.22 9.98
N LEU A 377 15.69 5.55 9.57
CA LEU A 377 15.71 4.30 8.82
C LEU A 377 16.62 4.35 7.59
N LEU A 378 16.38 5.30 6.69
CA LEU A 378 17.17 5.38 5.45
C LEU A 378 18.62 5.80 5.72
N PRO A 379 18.93 6.88 6.48
CA PRO A 379 20.30 7.23 6.83
C PRO A 379 21.08 6.09 7.51
N GLU A 380 20.46 5.41 8.48
CA GLU A 380 21.07 4.25 9.16
C GLU A 380 21.34 3.09 8.20
N THR A 381 20.41 2.80 7.29
CA THR A 381 20.58 1.76 6.28
C THR A 381 21.78 2.04 5.39
N LEU A 382 21.88 3.27 4.85
CA LEU A 382 23.00 3.67 3.98
C LEU A 382 24.34 3.60 4.71
N ARG A 383 24.38 4.03 5.99
CA ARG A 383 25.54 3.94 6.85
C ARG A 383 25.93 2.48 7.12
N ARG A 384 24.99 1.61 7.44
CA ARG A 384 25.23 0.19 7.69
C ARG A 384 25.75 -0.53 6.44
N ILE A 385 25.16 -0.27 5.26
CA ILE A 385 25.64 -0.84 4.00
C ILE A 385 27.10 -0.42 3.76
N THR A 386 27.44 0.86 3.93
CA THR A 386 28.80 1.38 3.79
C THR A 386 29.78 0.71 4.76
N ALA A 387 29.34 0.48 6.00
CA ALA A 387 30.18 -0.09 7.07
C ALA A 387 30.37 -1.61 6.95
N THR A 388 29.50 -2.34 6.25
CA THR A 388 29.46 -3.81 6.25
C THR A 388 29.56 -4.44 4.87
N CYS A 389 29.82 -3.64 3.80
CA CYS A 389 30.08 -4.14 2.45
C CYS A 389 31.41 -4.91 2.38
N SER A 390 31.66 -5.57 1.26
CA SER A 390 32.87 -6.43 1.05
C SER A 390 34.20 -5.69 1.19
N ALA A 391 34.23 -4.37 0.99
CA ALA A 391 35.38 -3.50 1.14
C ALA A 391 35.01 -2.28 2.02
N PRO A 392 34.78 -2.49 3.32
CA PRO A 392 34.38 -1.40 4.20
C PRO A 392 35.54 -0.43 4.45
N PRO A 393 35.26 0.87 4.60
CA PRO A 393 36.29 1.82 5.02
C PRO A 393 36.73 1.53 6.46
N PRO A 394 37.97 1.90 6.84
CA PRO A 394 38.38 1.91 8.23
C PRO A 394 37.40 2.72 9.09
N ALA A 395 37.17 2.33 10.35
CA ALA A 395 36.18 2.99 11.21
C ALA A 395 36.40 4.52 11.31
N ALA A 396 37.63 4.98 11.33
CA ALA A 396 37.97 6.41 11.37
C ALA A 396 37.63 7.18 10.08
N ALA A 397 37.45 6.47 8.95
CA ALA A 397 37.14 7.06 7.63
C ALA A 397 35.67 6.81 7.19
N LEU A 398 34.88 6.11 8.00
CA LEU A 398 33.53 5.68 7.64
C LEU A 398 32.62 6.87 7.29
N GLU A 399 32.60 7.88 8.13
CA GLU A 399 31.71 9.05 7.96
C GLU A 399 32.09 9.87 6.71
N ASP A 400 33.39 10.03 6.42
CA ASP A 400 33.84 10.71 5.20
C ASP A 400 33.52 9.89 3.94
N ALA A 401 33.75 8.56 3.97
CA ALA A 401 33.38 7.68 2.87
C ALA A 401 31.87 7.69 2.59
N LEU A 402 31.06 7.65 3.64
CA LEU A 402 29.60 7.77 3.55
C LEU A 402 29.20 9.12 2.94
N ALA A 403 29.74 10.24 3.46
CA ALA A 403 29.44 11.57 2.95
C ALA A 403 29.77 11.71 1.46
N GLN A 404 30.90 11.15 1.02
CA GLN A 404 31.26 11.09 -0.39
C GLN A 404 30.32 10.21 -1.21
N ALA A 405 29.92 9.04 -0.72
CA ALA A 405 28.96 8.15 -1.39
C ALA A 405 27.59 8.82 -1.55
N LEU A 406 27.11 9.52 -0.49
CA LEU A 406 25.84 10.26 -0.55
C LEU A 406 25.86 11.37 -1.62
N ARG A 407 27.00 12.05 -1.84
CA ARG A 407 27.12 13.06 -2.91
C ARG A 407 27.04 12.47 -4.32
N ARG A 408 27.37 11.19 -4.49
CA ARG A 408 27.31 10.44 -5.76
C ARG A 408 25.98 9.69 -5.92
N SER A 409 25.09 9.85 -4.96
CA SER A 409 23.79 9.15 -4.90
C SER A 409 22.67 9.96 -5.55
N PHE A 410 21.59 9.26 -5.87
CA PHE A 410 20.37 9.82 -6.42
C PHE A 410 19.12 9.12 -5.84
N ILE A 411 18.13 9.91 -5.46
CA ILE A 411 16.84 9.41 -4.98
C ILE A 411 15.74 9.79 -5.97
N VAL A 412 14.93 8.82 -6.32
CA VAL A 412 13.62 9.02 -6.94
C VAL A 412 12.56 8.84 -5.85
N SER A 413 11.88 9.88 -5.47
CA SER A 413 10.69 9.86 -4.63
C SER A 413 9.49 9.59 -5.54
N ALA A 414 8.98 8.38 -5.48
CA ALA A 414 7.92 7.87 -6.35
C ALA A 414 6.59 7.88 -5.61
N ASP A 415 5.68 8.76 -6.06
CA ASP A 415 4.37 8.94 -5.47
C ASP A 415 3.38 9.41 -6.54
N MET A 416 2.15 8.91 -6.53
CA MET A 416 1.20 9.10 -7.62
C MET A 416 0.96 10.59 -7.94
N ALA A 417 0.61 10.89 -9.18
CA ALA A 417 0.40 12.25 -9.68
C ALA A 417 -1.05 12.46 -10.14
N HIS A 418 -1.50 13.72 -10.16
CA HIS A 418 -2.84 14.06 -10.64
C HIS A 418 -2.89 14.05 -12.17
N ALA A 419 -3.66 13.14 -12.77
CA ALA A 419 -3.99 13.21 -14.19
C ALA A 419 -5.04 14.30 -14.47
N LEU A 420 -4.98 14.93 -15.65
CA LEU A 420 -6.01 15.85 -16.12
C LEU A 420 -7.39 15.21 -15.97
N HIS A 421 -8.25 15.86 -15.19
CA HIS A 421 -9.56 15.32 -14.87
C HIS A 421 -10.58 15.70 -15.94
N PRO A 422 -11.29 14.76 -16.58
CA PRO A 422 -12.16 15.05 -17.72
C PRO A 422 -13.35 15.97 -17.40
N ASN A 423 -13.81 15.98 -16.14
CA ASN A 423 -14.95 16.78 -15.69
C ASN A 423 -14.55 18.01 -14.86
N TYR A 424 -13.24 18.19 -14.58
CA TYR A 424 -12.71 19.30 -13.76
C TYR A 424 -11.38 19.82 -14.33
N ASP A 425 -11.32 20.00 -15.65
CA ASP A 425 -10.14 20.47 -16.38
C ASP A 425 -9.65 21.84 -15.87
N ASN A 426 -10.59 22.69 -15.45
CA ASN A 426 -10.31 24.01 -14.86
C ASN A 426 -9.55 23.98 -13.53
N LYS A 427 -9.39 22.81 -12.91
CA LYS A 427 -8.59 22.61 -11.68
C LYS A 427 -7.11 22.38 -11.98
N HIS A 428 -6.74 22.20 -13.22
CA HIS A 428 -5.36 21.96 -13.65
C HIS A 428 -4.75 23.20 -14.30
N ASP A 429 -3.42 23.32 -14.23
CA ASP A 429 -2.68 24.31 -15.01
C ASP A 429 -2.76 23.93 -16.50
N PRO A 430 -3.16 24.86 -17.40
CA PRO A 430 -3.37 24.51 -18.82
C PRO A 430 -2.12 23.99 -19.52
N GLY A 431 -0.91 24.41 -19.08
CA GLY A 431 0.36 24.02 -19.69
C GLY A 431 1.01 22.79 -19.03
N LEU A 432 0.55 22.41 -17.83
CA LEU A 432 1.21 21.41 -16.97
C LEU A 432 0.20 20.41 -16.40
N ALA A 433 -0.75 19.98 -17.22
CA ALA A 433 -1.80 19.01 -16.89
C ALA A 433 -1.45 17.62 -17.46
N PRO A 434 -0.89 16.70 -16.67
CA PRO A 434 -0.50 15.38 -17.14
C PRO A 434 -1.71 14.57 -17.62
N LYS A 435 -1.50 13.77 -18.66
CA LYS A 435 -2.52 12.87 -19.21
C LYS A 435 -2.20 11.43 -18.86
N MET A 436 -3.21 10.60 -18.73
CA MET A 436 -3.03 9.15 -18.73
C MET A 436 -2.39 8.69 -20.03
N HIS A 437 -1.68 7.57 -19.99
CA HIS A 437 -0.88 7.02 -21.11
C HIS A 437 0.33 7.91 -21.52
N GLY A 438 0.70 8.87 -20.69
CA GLY A 438 1.81 9.79 -20.95
C GLY A 438 3.09 9.49 -20.18
N GLY A 439 3.14 8.39 -19.44
CA GLY A 439 4.30 8.02 -18.63
C GLY A 439 4.39 8.79 -17.31
N LEU A 440 5.51 8.59 -16.61
CA LEU A 440 5.76 9.23 -15.32
C LEU A 440 5.75 10.75 -15.42
N VAL A 441 5.23 11.36 -14.39
CA VAL A 441 5.09 12.81 -14.23
C VAL A 441 6.19 13.32 -13.30
N LEU A 442 7.03 14.25 -13.78
CA LEU A 442 7.95 15.00 -12.92
C LEU A 442 7.16 16.10 -12.20
N LYS A 443 7.23 16.07 -10.88
CA LYS A 443 6.50 17.01 -10.01
C LYS A 443 7.39 18.18 -9.63
N HIS A 444 6.95 19.42 -9.90
CA HIS A 444 7.69 20.65 -9.56
C HIS A 444 6.93 21.49 -8.55
N ASN A 445 7.63 21.99 -7.54
CA ASN A 445 7.08 22.93 -6.59
C ASN A 445 8.19 23.84 -5.99
N VAL A 446 8.09 25.13 -6.23
CA VAL A 446 9.09 26.13 -5.76
C VAL A 446 9.13 26.28 -4.23
N ASN A 447 8.07 25.86 -3.53
CA ASN A 447 7.98 25.90 -2.07
C ASN A 447 8.44 24.56 -1.43
N GLN A 448 9.17 23.74 -2.17
CA GLN A 448 9.74 22.46 -1.70
C GLN A 448 8.69 21.49 -1.14
N ARG A 449 7.47 21.49 -1.71
CA ARG A 449 6.52 20.39 -1.51
C ARG A 449 6.96 19.14 -2.26
N TYR A 450 7.77 19.34 -3.31
CA TYR A 450 8.52 18.34 -4.05
C TYR A 450 9.99 18.75 -4.09
N ALA A 451 10.91 17.79 -4.01
CA ALA A 451 12.35 18.04 -3.94
C ALA A 451 12.98 18.34 -5.32
N THR A 452 12.22 18.17 -6.39
CA THR A 452 12.69 18.33 -7.77
C THR A 452 13.29 19.72 -8.02
N ASN A 453 14.45 19.73 -8.66
CA ASN A 453 15.08 20.93 -9.21
C ASN A 453 15.54 20.69 -10.65
N ALA A 454 16.12 21.70 -11.30
CA ALA A 454 16.52 21.61 -12.71
C ALA A 454 17.53 20.47 -12.99
N VAL A 455 18.49 20.24 -12.08
CA VAL A 455 19.52 19.21 -12.24
C VAL A 455 18.89 17.83 -12.09
N THR A 456 18.12 17.60 -11.02
CA THR A 456 17.50 16.28 -10.76
C THR A 456 16.47 15.94 -11.82
N ALA A 457 15.68 16.92 -12.28
CA ALA A 457 14.76 16.75 -13.40
C ALA A 457 15.50 16.39 -14.71
N HIS A 458 16.62 17.07 -14.99
CA HIS A 458 17.41 16.78 -16.19
C HIS A 458 17.96 15.35 -16.17
N VAL A 459 18.56 14.92 -15.05
CA VAL A 459 19.06 13.54 -14.88
C VAL A 459 17.96 12.51 -15.13
N PHE A 460 16.78 12.73 -14.54
CA PHE A 460 15.65 11.82 -14.69
C PHE A 460 15.14 11.76 -16.15
N ARG A 461 15.06 12.90 -16.84
CA ARG A 461 14.69 12.96 -18.26
C ARG A 461 15.70 12.22 -19.15
N GLU A 462 16.99 12.37 -18.89
CA GLU A 462 18.04 11.68 -19.67
C GLU A 462 17.95 10.16 -19.48
N LEU A 463 17.68 9.68 -18.26
CA LEU A 463 17.43 8.26 -17.99
C LEU A 463 16.23 7.74 -18.79
N GLY A 464 15.11 8.47 -18.78
CA GLY A 464 13.93 8.13 -19.55
C GLY A 464 14.16 8.12 -21.05
N ARG A 465 14.80 9.20 -21.59
CA ARG A 465 15.03 9.37 -23.02
C ARG A 465 16.03 8.36 -23.60
N ARG A 466 17.16 8.14 -22.91
CA ARG A 466 18.28 7.34 -23.43
C ARG A 466 18.12 5.86 -23.20
N PHE A 467 17.57 5.46 -22.05
CA PHE A 467 17.59 4.06 -21.60
C PHE A 467 16.17 3.46 -21.56
N ALA A 468 15.23 4.07 -20.87
CA ALA A 468 13.86 3.57 -20.80
C ALA A 468 13.12 3.70 -22.15
N LYS A 469 13.37 4.78 -22.90
CA LYS A 469 12.71 5.11 -24.18
C LYS A 469 11.20 5.15 -24.06
N VAL A 470 10.71 5.73 -22.97
CA VAL A 470 9.29 5.89 -22.63
C VAL A 470 8.95 7.36 -22.52
N PRO A 471 7.66 7.74 -22.71
CA PRO A 471 7.21 9.10 -22.49
C PRO A 471 7.30 9.48 -21.01
N PHE A 472 7.40 10.78 -20.74
CA PHE A 472 7.27 11.39 -19.42
C PHE A 472 6.67 12.78 -19.55
N GLN A 473 6.15 13.31 -18.45
CA GLN A 473 5.40 14.56 -18.42
C GLN A 473 5.88 15.45 -17.29
N GLU A 474 5.46 16.72 -17.31
CA GLU A 474 5.77 17.69 -16.26
C GLU A 474 4.48 18.11 -15.56
N PHE A 475 4.57 18.40 -14.27
CA PHE A 475 3.47 18.87 -13.45
C PHE A 475 3.90 19.98 -12.52
N ALA A 476 3.11 21.01 -12.45
CA ALA A 476 3.06 21.96 -11.35
C ALA A 476 1.59 22.25 -11.03
N VAL A 477 1.29 22.41 -9.75
CA VAL A 477 -0.05 22.81 -9.32
C VAL A 477 -0.35 24.23 -9.78
N LYS A 478 -1.61 24.56 -10.06
CA LYS A 478 -2.03 25.95 -10.34
C LYS A 478 -1.57 26.89 -9.22
N ALA A 479 -1.16 28.09 -9.58
CA ALA A 479 -0.63 29.07 -8.65
C ALA A 479 -1.59 29.48 -7.51
N ASP A 480 -2.90 29.36 -7.75
CA ASP A 480 -3.98 29.64 -6.80
C ASP A 480 -4.46 28.40 -6.01
N SER A 481 -3.80 27.25 -6.16
CA SER A 481 -4.20 25.99 -5.55
C SER A 481 -3.20 25.54 -4.47
N ARG A 482 -3.70 24.80 -3.48
CA ARG A 482 -2.84 24.16 -2.47
C ARG A 482 -2.14 22.95 -3.09
N CYS A 483 -0.92 22.68 -2.62
CA CYS A 483 -0.14 21.51 -3.02
C CYS A 483 0.01 20.56 -1.84
N GLY A 484 -0.19 19.25 -2.09
CA GLY A 484 0.25 18.18 -1.18
C GLY A 484 1.78 18.15 -1.10
N SER A 485 2.31 17.24 -0.31
CA SER A 485 3.74 16.96 -0.22
C SER A 485 3.96 15.47 -0.43
N THR A 486 5.22 15.06 -0.56
CA THR A 486 5.68 13.68 -0.72
C THR A 486 6.77 13.40 0.29
N ILE A 487 7.27 12.16 0.32
CA ILE A 487 8.47 11.82 1.10
C ILE A 487 9.74 12.50 0.56
N GLY A 488 9.75 12.99 -0.69
CA GLY A 488 10.93 13.53 -1.36
C GLY A 488 11.69 14.58 -0.57
N PRO A 489 11.04 15.69 -0.14
CA PRO A 489 11.70 16.71 0.67
C PRO A 489 12.23 16.20 2.01
N LEU A 490 11.55 15.22 2.63
CA LEU A 490 11.96 14.62 3.90
C LEU A 490 13.25 13.82 3.74
N VAL A 491 13.28 12.86 2.81
CA VAL A 491 14.47 12.04 2.57
C VAL A 491 15.64 12.85 2.03
N ALA A 492 15.36 13.88 1.20
CA ALA A 492 16.38 14.83 0.74
C ALA A 492 17.01 15.59 1.91
N GLY A 493 16.19 16.11 2.83
CA GLY A 493 16.65 16.84 4.02
C GLY A 493 17.45 15.97 4.99
N LEU A 494 17.01 14.72 5.22
CA LEU A 494 17.67 13.78 6.14
C LEU A 494 19.01 13.25 5.60
N THR A 495 19.10 12.99 4.29
CA THR A 495 20.29 12.35 3.69
C THR A 495 21.20 13.35 2.98
N GLY A 496 20.68 14.49 2.60
CA GLY A 496 21.34 15.44 1.72
C GLY A 496 21.55 14.91 0.30
N VAL A 497 20.92 13.80 -0.12
CA VAL A 497 21.03 13.22 -1.46
C VAL A 497 20.15 14.00 -2.45
N ARG A 498 20.61 14.15 -3.67
CA ARG A 498 19.83 14.75 -4.76
C ARG A 498 18.59 13.93 -5.05
N THR A 499 17.42 14.59 -4.97
CA THR A 499 16.13 13.91 -5.04
C THR A 499 15.26 14.52 -6.15
N VAL A 500 14.56 13.68 -6.89
CA VAL A 500 13.51 14.03 -7.83
C VAL A 500 12.19 13.40 -7.40
N ASP A 501 11.10 14.15 -7.49
CA ASP A 501 9.74 13.66 -7.23
C ASP A 501 9.02 13.36 -8.53
N VAL A 502 8.52 12.14 -8.64
CA VAL A 502 7.82 11.64 -9.82
C VAL A 502 6.62 10.78 -9.44
N GLY A 503 5.73 10.53 -10.40
CA GLY A 503 4.66 9.55 -10.17
C GLY A 503 3.83 9.24 -11.40
N SER A 504 3.15 8.10 -11.38
CA SER A 504 2.18 7.74 -12.43
C SER A 504 0.92 8.59 -12.30
N PRO A 505 0.34 9.09 -13.41
CA PRO A 505 -0.87 9.89 -13.37
C PRO A 505 -2.09 9.03 -13.04
N GLN A 506 -2.97 9.55 -12.16
CA GLN A 506 -4.21 8.88 -11.78
C GLN A 506 -5.36 9.86 -11.57
N TRP A 507 -6.61 9.34 -11.60
CA TRP A 507 -7.81 10.04 -11.15
C TRP A 507 -8.28 9.54 -9.80
N ALA A 508 -9.03 10.39 -9.11
CA ALA A 508 -9.68 10.10 -7.84
C ALA A 508 -8.72 9.62 -6.74
N MET A 509 -7.51 10.21 -6.69
CA MET A 509 -6.55 9.99 -5.60
C MET A 509 -7.24 10.12 -4.24
N HIS A 510 -6.94 9.19 -3.31
CA HIS A 510 -7.55 9.08 -1.97
C HIS A 510 -9.04 8.65 -1.95
N SER A 511 -9.61 8.24 -3.08
CA SER A 511 -10.91 7.56 -3.13
C SER A 511 -10.78 6.10 -2.70
N VAL A 512 -11.89 5.50 -2.27
CA VAL A 512 -11.97 4.03 -2.07
C VAL A 512 -11.66 3.28 -3.37
N ARG A 513 -11.88 3.93 -4.54
CA ARG A 513 -11.54 3.44 -5.88
C ARG A 513 -10.92 4.55 -6.71
N GLU A 514 -9.72 4.31 -7.18
CA GLU A 514 -8.88 5.18 -8.00
C GLU A 514 -8.72 4.60 -9.40
N THR A 515 -8.16 5.36 -10.31
CA THR A 515 -8.01 4.94 -11.71
C THR A 515 -6.68 5.41 -12.27
N MET A 516 -5.89 4.51 -12.86
CA MET A 516 -4.70 4.84 -13.66
C MET A 516 -4.73 4.12 -15.01
N ALA A 517 -3.88 4.54 -15.95
CA ALA A 517 -3.75 3.85 -17.23
C ALA A 517 -2.86 2.61 -17.13
N THR A 518 -3.21 1.56 -17.88
CA THR A 518 -2.41 0.32 -17.95
C THR A 518 -1.00 0.56 -18.50
N SER A 519 -0.87 1.39 -19.56
CA SER A 519 0.43 1.71 -20.15
C SER A 519 1.34 2.51 -19.20
N ASP A 520 0.78 3.32 -18.27
CA ASP A 520 1.58 4.06 -17.29
C ASP A 520 2.16 3.12 -16.22
N VAL A 521 1.55 1.96 -15.99
CA VAL A 521 2.15 0.88 -15.17
C VAL A 521 3.46 0.39 -15.82
N TRP A 522 3.40 0.12 -17.12
CA TRP A 522 4.54 -0.35 -17.90
C TRP A 522 5.63 0.72 -18.05
N PHE A 523 5.24 1.96 -18.38
CA PHE A 523 6.19 3.06 -18.54
C PHE A 523 6.92 3.40 -17.24
N GLY A 524 6.20 3.41 -16.12
CA GLY A 524 6.80 3.64 -14.80
C GLY A 524 7.80 2.55 -14.43
N TYR A 525 7.43 1.29 -14.63
CA TYR A 525 8.33 0.16 -14.42
C TYR A 525 9.62 0.27 -15.26
N LEU A 526 9.50 0.54 -16.57
CA LEU A 526 10.66 0.69 -17.46
C LEU A 526 11.56 1.86 -17.05
N HIS A 527 10.96 2.99 -16.67
CA HIS A 527 11.72 4.16 -16.25
C HIS A 527 12.47 3.89 -14.93
N PHE A 528 11.83 3.29 -13.95
CA PHE A 528 12.47 2.91 -12.69
C PHE A 528 13.59 1.87 -12.89
N LYS A 529 13.38 0.92 -13.78
CA LYS A 529 14.43 -0.04 -14.15
C LYS A 529 15.63 0.67 -14.77
N ALA A 530 15.40 1.61 -15.69
CA ALA A 530 16.47 2.41 -16.29
C ALA A 530 17.21 3.28 -15.25
N VAL A 531 16.51 3.83 -14.26
CA VAL A 531 17.13 4.55 -13.13
C VAL A 531 18.09 3.64 -12.39
N LEU A 532 17.65 2.45 -11.99
CA LEU A 532 18.45 1.52 -11.21
C LEU A 532 19.66 0.99 -11.99
N GLU A 533 19.54 0.77 -13.30
CA GLU A 533 20.60 0.17 -14.14
C GLU A 533 21.56 1.19 -14.74
N SER A 534 21.13 2.45 -14.94
CA SER A 534 21.87 3.38 -15.81
C SER A 534 22.19 4.73 -15.16
N PHE A 535 21.79 4.97 -13.92
CA PHE A 535 22.10 6.24 -13.24
C PHE A 535 23.61 6.56 -13.22
N PRO A 536 24.53 5.62 -12.91
CA PRO A 536 25.96 5.94 -12.89
C PRO A 536 26.50 6.49 -14.23
N VAL A 537 25.93 6.03 -15.35
CA VAL A 537 26.31 6.50 -16.69
C VAL A 537 25.89 7.96 -16.90
N VAL A 538 24.62 8.28 -16.58
CA VAL A 538 24.08 9.64 -16.72
C VAL A 538 24.75 10.59 -15.73
N ALA A 539 25.07 10.13 -14.52
CA ALA A 539 25.76 10.92 -13.51
C ALA A 539 27.15 11.39 -13.97
N LYS A 540 27.90 10.54 -14.72
CA LYS A 540 29.17 10.94 -15.33
C LYS A 540 29.01 12.08 -16.35
N ASP A 541 28.00 11.98 -17.20
CA ASP A 541 27.72 12.98 -18.23
C ASP A 541 27.26 14.32 -17.62
N CYS A 542 26.56 14.26 -16.48
CA CYS A 542 26.04 15.41 -15.75
C CYS A 542 26.94 15.89 -14.60
N LYS A 543 28.16 15.32 -14.47
CA LYS A 543 29.03 15.52 -13.29
C LYS A 543 29.23 17.00 -12.94
N GLU A 544 29.56 17.84 -13.92
CA GLU A 544 29.81 19.27 -13.67
C GLU A 544 28.57 19.99 -13.12
N ALA A 545 27.38 19.66 -13.63
CA ALA A 545 26.11 20.23 -13.14
C ALA A 545 25.72 19.66 -11.76
N MET A 546 26.13 18.44 -11.46
CA MET A 546 25.86 17.79 -10.17
C MET A 546 26.84 18.21 -9.08
N ASP A 547 28.09 18.57 -9.41
CA ASP A 547 29.14 18.92 -8.43
C ASP A 547 29.14 20.42 -8.04
N ARG A 548 28.49 21.28 -8.83
CA ARG A 548 28.33 22.73 -8.57
C ARG A 548 27.01 23.02 -7.84
#